data_5aa4353699c8218831a736865e326875
#
_entry.id   5aa4353699c8218831a736865e326875
#
_cell.length_a   1.000
_cell.length_b   1.000
_cell.length_c   1.000
_cell.angle_alpha   90.00
_cell.angle_beta   90.00
_cell.angle_gamma   90.00
#
_symmetry.space_group_name_H-M   'P 1'
#
loop_
_entity.id
_entity.type
_entity.pdbx_description
1 polymer ?
#
loop_
_entity_poly.entity_id
_entity_poly.type
_entity_poly.pdbx_seq_one_letter_code
_entity_poly.pdbx_strand_id
1 'polypeptide(L)'
;MKTQSHRILVVDDAATVRMYHGKILAEAGWQTTEATNGVEALEQLHRLPADAAFDLYMVDINMPRMDGYAFVRELRKLDARHQAPVVMVSTEARAHDSAGAFAAGANCYLVKPVRPAEMVLTAALLLGDADAARKAAEGVKA
;
A
#
# COMPACT_ATOMS: atom_id res chain seq x y z
N MET A 1 -24.67 -11.53 -5.46
CA MET A 1 -23.38 -12.14 -5.15
C MET A 1 -22.55 -11.20 -4.28
N LYS A 2 -21.99 -11.71 -3.23
CA LYS A 2 -21.20 -10.89 -2.31
C LYS A 2 -19.82 -10.62 -2.91
N THR A 3 -19.45 -9.34 -3.02
CA THR A 3 -18.12 -8.95 -3.47
C THR A 3 -17.12 -9.24 -2.36
N GLN A 4 -16.02 -9.90 -2.69
CA GLN A 4 -14.96 -10.12 -1.73
C GLN A 4 -14.28 -8.80 -1.40
N SER A 5 -14.01 -8.59 -0.11
CA SER A 5 -13.26 -7.45 0.34
C SER A 5 -11.78 -7.66 -0.01
N HIS A 6 -11.15 -6.63 -0.56
CA HIS A 6 -9.71 -6.65 -0.83
C HIS A 6 -8.93 -6.51 0.47
N ARG A 7 -7.74 -7.07 0.49
CA ARG A 7 -6.84 -7.06 1.66
C ARG A 7 -5.59 -6.25 1.35
N ILE A 8 -5.30 -5.28 2.21
CA ILE A 8 -4.19 -4.36 2.03
C ILE A 8 -3.23 -4.47 3.21
N LEU A 9 -1.93 -4.60 2.92
CA LEU A 9 -0.90 -4.54 3.95
C LEU A 9 -0.36 -3.11 4.01
N VAL A 10 -0.48 -2.46 5.17
CA VAL A 10 0.02 -1.10 5.41
C VAL A 10 1.32 -1.22 6.18
N VAL A 11 2.42 -0.78 5.58
CA VAL A 11 3.76 -0.86 6.16
C VAL A 11 4.27 0.55 6.45
N ASP A 12 4.38 0.92 7.72
CA ASP A 12 4.82 2.25 8.14
C ASP A 12 5.29 2.16 9.59
N ASP A 13 6.43 2.76 9.90
CA ASP A 13 6.98 2.69 11.26
C ASP A 13 6.29 3.64 12.24
N ALA A 14 5.59 4.65 11.74
CA ALA A 14 4.86 5.59 12.58
C ALA A 14 3.45 5.05 12.87
N ALA A 15 3.20 4.66 14.12
CA ALA A 15 1.91 4.07 14.50
C ALA A 15 0.72 4.96 14.17
N THR A 16 0.85 6.28 14.42
CA THR A 16 -0.24 7.22 14.13
C THR A 16 -0.54 7.32 12.64
N VAL A 17 0.49 7.35 11.81
CA VAL A 17 0.33 7.40 10.35
C VAL A 17 -0.29 6.09 9.86
N ARG A 18 0.23 4.95 10.35
CA ARG A 18 -0.27 3.64 9.97
C ARG A 18 -1.74 3.46 10.30
N MET A 19 -2.14 3.91 11.51
CA MET A 19 -3.53 3.86 11.93
C MET A 19 -4.41 4.77 11.07
N TYR A 20 -3.91 5.95 10.73
CA TYR A 20 -4.64 6.90 9.91
C TYR A 20 -4.86 6.35 8.51
N HIS A 21 -3.82 5.84 7.89
CA HIS A 21 -3.94 5.22 6.55
C HIS A 21 -4.87 4.01 6.59
N GLY A 22 -4.74 3.17 7.62
CA GLY A 22 -5.60 2.01 7.79
C GLY A 22 -7.06 2.38 7.91
N LYS A 23 -7.35 3.45 8.64
CA LYS A 23 -8.73 3.93 8.81
C LYS A 23 -9.31 4.40 7.48
N ILE A 24 -8.54 5.16 6.70
CA ILE A 24 -8.99 5.65 5.39
C ILE A 24 -9.36 4.46 4.49
N LEU A 25 -8.50 3.45 4.45
CA LEU A 25 -8.71 2.30 3.58
C LEU A 25 -9.86 1.41 4.09
N ALA A 26 -9.99 1.26 5.41
CA ALA A 26 -11.08 0.49 5.99
C ALA A 26 -12.44 1.15 5.74
N GLU A 27 -12.51 2.47 5.77
CA GLU A 27 -13.74 3.20 5.46
C GLU A 27 -14.17 3.01 4.01
N ALA A 28 -13.23 2.71 3.13
CA ALA A 28 -13.54 2.39 1.74
C ALA A 28 -14.09 0.96 1.55
N GLY A 29 -14.09 0.16 2.62
CA GLY A 29 -14.63 -1.19 2.61
C GLY A 29 -13.58 -2.29 2.49
N TRP A 30 -12.31 -1.96 2.57
CA TRP A 30 -11.22 -2.92 2.44
C TRP A 30 -10.69 -3.37 3.81
N GLN A 31 -10.12 -4.57 3.86
CA GLN A 31 -9.48 -5.09 5.07
C GLN A 31 -8.02 -4.65 5.10
N THR A 32 -7.55 -4.20 6.26
CA THR A 32 -6.17 -3.77 6.42
C THR A 32 -5.45 -4.60 7.46
N THR A 33 -4.17 -4.84 7.20
CA THR A 33 -3.24 -5.47 8.14
C THR A 33 -2.04 -4.53 8.24
N GLU A 34 -1.39 -4.46 9.39
CA GLU A 34 -0.31 -3.52 9.64
C GLU A 34 1.01 -4.22 9.87
N ALA A 35 2.09 -3.59 9.40
CA ALA A 35 3.46 -3.99 9.70
C ALA A 35 4.26 -2.72 10.03
N THR A 36 5.20 -2.83 10.95
CA THR A 36 5.95 -1.68 11.45
C THR A 36 7.21 -1.36 10.64
N ASN A 37 7.66 -2.30 9.82
CA ASN A 37 8.81 -2.12 8.94
C ASN A 37 8.83 -3.25 7.89
N GLY A 38 9.82 -3.17 6.98
CA GLY A 38 9.93 -4.14 5.92
C GLY A 38 10.23 -5.57 6.40
N VAL A 39 11.01 -5.70 7.46
CA VAL A 39 11.34 -7.04 8.00
C VAL A 39 10.08 -7.70 8.53
N GLU A 40 9.30 -6.98 9.33
CA GLU A 40 8.04 -7.51 9.86
C GLU A 40 7.05 -7.84 8.74
N ALA A 41 7.00 -6.98 7.71
CA ALA A 41 6.13 -7.22 6.57
C ALA A 41 6.50 -8.54 5.87
N LEU A 42 7.78 -8.78 5.62
CA LEU A 42 8.23 -10.03 5.02
C LEU A 42 7.92 -11.23 5.90
N GLU A 43 8.09 -11.11 7.21
CA GLU A 43 7.75 -12.16 8.15
C GLU A 43 6.26 -12.52 8.07
N GLN A 44 5.40 -11.51 7.98
CA GLN A 44 3.97 -11.73 7.84
C GLN A 44 3.65 -12.47 6.53
N LEU A 45 4.32 -12.10 5.44
CA LEU A 45 4.11 -12.78 4.16
C LEU A 45 4.51 -14.24 4.23
N HIS A 46 5.61 -14.55 4.91
CA HIS A 46 6.04 -15.94 5.06
C HIS A 46 5.10 -16.76 5.94
N ARG A 47 4.35 -16.13 6.82
CA ARG A 47 3.41 -16.80 7.71
C ARG A 47 1.99 -16.91 7.16
N LEU A 48 1.71 -16.26 6.03
CA LEU A 48 0.37 -16.35 5.43
C LEU A 48 0.06 -17.79 5.02
N PRO A 49 -1.20 -18.25 5.27
CA PRO A 49 -1.64 -19.52 4.72
C PRO A 49 -1.48 -19.58 3.21
N ALA A 50 -1.31 -20.78 2.67
CA ALA A 50 -1.02 -20.98 1.25
C ALA A 50 -2.08 -20.38 0.30
N ASP A 51 -3.32 -20.26 0.78
CA ASP A 51 -4.43 -19.72 -0.01
C ASP A 51 -4.70 -18.24 0.27
N ALA A 52 -3.87 -17.58 1.07
CA ALA A 52 -4.05 -16.18 1.42
C ALA A 52 -3.01 -15.29 0.72
N ALA A 53 -3.40 -14.08 0.39
CA ALA A 53 -2.51 -13.08 -0.22
C ALA A 53 -3.07 -11.70 0.03
N PHE A 54 -2.20 -10.69 -0.04
CA PHE A 54 -2.64 -9.30 -0.05
C PHE A 54 -2.89 -8.88 -1.51
N ASP A 55 -3.83 -7.97 -1.68
CA ASP A 55 -4.21 -7.45 -2.99
C ASP A 55 -3.50 -6.14 -3.30
N LEU A 56 -2.95 -5.49 -2.28
CA LEU A 56 -2.24 -4.22 -2.42
C LEU A 56 -1.31 -4.03 -1.23
N TYR A 57 -0.18 -3.39 -1.48
CA TYR A 57 0.76 -2.98 -0.43
C TYR A 57 0.85 -1.45 -0.42
N MET A 58 0.66 -0.84 0.76
CA MET A 58 0.84 0.59 0.98
C MET A 58 2.08 0.74 1.86
N VAL A 59 3.17 1.25 1.30
CA VAL A 59 4.50 1.14 1.91
C VAL A 59 5.16 2.50 2.10
N ASP A 60 5.51 2.84 3.34
CA ASP A 60 6.34 4.00 3.65
C ASP A 60 7.78 3.73 3.21
N ILE A 61 8.46 4.76 2.74
CA ILE A 61 9.85 4.60 2.29
C ILE A 61 10.82 4.62 3.47
N ASN A 62 10.68 5.59 4.36
CA ASN A 62 11.65 5.81 5.44
C ASN A 62 11.30 5.04 6.69
N MET A 63 11.86 3.84 6.83
CA MET A 63 11.64 2.97 7.97
C MET A 63 12.96 2.42 8.47
N PRO A 64 13.08 2.13 9.80
CA PRO A 64 14.26 1.48 10.32
C PRO A 64 14.34 0.02 9.90
N ARG A 65 15.51 -0.59 10.03
CA ARG A 65 15.81 -1.99 9.74
C ARG A 65 15.76 -2.35 8.28
N MET A 66 14.67 -2.01 7.58
CA MET A 66 14.53 -2.22 6.14
C MET A 66 13.61 -1.13 5.60
N ASP A 67 14.14 -0.27 4.75
CA ASP A 67 13.34 0.80 4.15
C ASP A 67 12.38 0.28 3.07
N GLY A 68 11.52 1.17 2.58
CA GLY A 68 10.51 0.78 1.61
C GLY A 68 11.09 0.27 0.31
N TYR A 69 12.17 0.85 -0.18
CA TYR A 69 12.81 0.40 -1.42
C TYR A 69 13.32 -1.03 -1.28
N ALA A 70 14.00 -1.31 -0.18
CA ALA A 70 14.54 -2.65 0.08
C ALA A 70 13.42 -3.67 0.22
N PHE A 71 12.35 -3.30 0.94
CA PHE A 71 11.19 -4.19 1.08
C PHE A 71 10.59 -4.55 -0.27
N VAL A 72 10.36 -3.55 -1.13
CA VAL A 72 9.73 -3.80 -2.43
C VAL A 72 10.63 -4.67 -3.30
N ARG A 73 11.95 -4.44 -3.28
CA ARG A 73 12.87 -5.29 -4.02
C ARG A 73 12.80 -6.75 -3.57
N GLU A 74 12.72 -6.98 -2.25
CA GLU A 74 12.60 -8.34 -1.71
C GLU A 74 11.22 -8.94 -2.04
N LEU A 75 10.16 -8.14 -1.96
CA LEU A 75 8.81 -8.56 -2.32
C LEU A 75 8.77 -9.07 -3.77
N ARG A 76 9.42 -8.37 -4.68
CA ARG A 76 9.40 -8.73 -6.11
C ARG A 76 10.16 -10.01 -6.42
N LYS A 77 10.94 -10.53 -5.48
CA LYS A 77 11.62 -11.83 -5.60
C LYS A 77 10.76 -13.01 -5.12
N LEU A 78 9.66 -12.72 -4.45
CA LEU A 78 8.77 -13.77 -3.92
C LEU A 78 7.92 -14.38 -5.04
N ASP A 79 7.22 -15.48 -4.73
CA ASP A 79 6.42 -16.17 -5.72
C ASP A 79 5.19 -15.35 -6.15
N ALA A 80 4.48 -15.87 -7.16
CA ALA A 80 3.41 -15.13 -7.84
C ALA A 80 2.27 -14.71 -6.91
N ARG A 81 1.97 -15.47 -5.87
CA ARG A 81 0.84 -15.13 -4.99
C ARG A 81 1.07 -13.84 -4.19
N HIS A 82 2.33 -13.45 -3.99
CA HIS A 82 2.67 -12.22 -3.27
C HIS A 82 2.81 -11.01 -4.20
N GLN A 83 2.73 -11.21 -5.51
CA GLN A 83 2.87 -10.12 -6.46
C GLN A 83 1.55 -9.37 -6.60
N ALA A 84 1.52 -8.17 -6.02
CA ALA A 84 0.39 -7.28 -6.03
C ALA A 84 0.90 -5.86 -6.23
N PRO A 85 0.03 -4.91 -6.59
CA PRO A 85 0.46 -3.51 -6.74
C PRO A 85 1.01 -2.96 -5.43
N VAL A 86 2.02 -2.11 -5.55
CA VAL A 86 2.64 -1.42 -4.43
C VAL A 86 2.47 0.09 -4.62
N VAL A 87 1.94 0.76 -3.61
CA VAL A 87 1.91 2.22 -3.52
C VAL A 87 2.95 2.64 -2.49
N MET A 88 3.98 3.36 -2.93
CA MET A 88 4.96 3.93 -2.00
C MET A 88 4.45 5.27 -1.52
N VAL A 89 4.64 5.55 -0.24
CA VAL A 89 4.20 6.80 0.38
C VAL A 89 5.37 7.43 1.11
N SER A 90 5.66 8.70 0.84
CA SER A 90 6.84 9.35 1.42
C SER A 90 6.63 10.85 1.58
N THR A 91 7.39 11.45 2.48
CA THR A 91 7.44 12.91 2.59
C THR A 91 8.29 13.55 1.48
N GLU A 92 9.07 12.74 0.75
CA GLU A 92 9.94 13.22 -0.31
C GLU A 92 9.16 13.41 -1.62
N ALA A 93 9.26 14.60 -2.20
CA ALA A 93 8.52 14.96 -3.40
C ALA A 93 9.39 15.05 -4.66
N ARG A 94 10.70 14.75 -4.54
CA ARG A 94 11.62 14.92 -5.66
C ARG A 94 11.48 13.80 -6.68
N ALA A 95 11.69 14.14 -7.94
CA ALA A 95 11.51 13.21 -9.05
C ALA A 95 12.39 11.95 -8.93
N HIS A 96 13.63 12.09 -8.43
CA HIS A 96 14.51 10.92 -8.31
C HIS A 96 14.04 9.93 -7.23
N ASP A 97 13.27 10.40 -6.24
CA ASP A 97 12.72 9.52 -5.21
C ASP A 97 11.61 8.65 -5.80
N SER A 98 10.74 9.22 -6.63
CA SER A 98 9.71 8.44 -7.30
C SER A 98 10.33 7.50 -8.33
N ALA A 99 11.37 7.94 -9.05
CA ALA A 99 12.09 7.07 -9.97
C ALA A 99 12.70 5.87 -9.25
N GLY A 100 13.27 6.09 -8.06
CA GLY A 100 13.79 5.02 -7.22
C GLY A 100 12.72 4.03 -6.80
N ALA A 101 11.52 4.53 -6.47
CA ALA A 101 10.39 3.67 -6.10
C ALA A 101 9.99 2.77 -7.26
N PHE A 102 9.83 3.32 -8.46
CA PHE A 102 9.47 2.53 -9.63
C PHE A 102 10.58 1.55 -10.02
N ALA A 103 11.83 1.96 -9.91
CA ALA A 103 12.96 1.07 -10.18
C ALA A 103 12.99 -0.11 -9.20
N ALA A 104 12.57 0.09 -7.96
CA ALA A 104 12.47 -0.98 -6.96
C ALA A 104 11.30 -1.93 -7.25
N GLY A 105 10.30 -1.49 -8.00
CA GLY A 105 9.15 -2.31 -8.37
C GLY A 105 7.81 -1.80 -7.92
N ALA A 106 7.72 -0.53 -7.49
CA ALA A 106 6.45 0.08 -7.09
C ALA A 106 5.60 0.45 -8.31
N ASN A 107 4.30 0.50 -8.11
CA ASN A 107 3.33 0.83 -9.15
C ASN A 107 2.85 2.28 -9.07
N CYS A 108 2.95 2.89 -7.88
CA CYS A 108 2.52 4.25 -7.67
C CYS A 108 3.32 4.89 -6.54
N TYR A 109 3.36 6.23 -6.52
CA TYR A 109 4.09 6.99 -5.52
C TYR A 109 3.22 8.15 -5.07
N LEU A 110 2.97 8.25 -3.75
CA LEU A 110 2.19 9.34 -3.17
C LEU A 110 3.05 10.11 -2.17
N VAL A 111 2.83 11.41 -2.09
CA VAL A 111 3.57 12.31 -1.20
C VAL A 111 2.73 12.61 0.04
N LYS A 112 3.31 12.44 1.23
CA LYS A 112 2.65 12.77 2.49
C LYS A 112 2.61 14.29 2.70
N PRO A 113 1.57 14.82 3.31
CA PRO A 113 0.36 14.13 3.77
C PRO A 113 -0.55 13.80 2.60
N VAL A 114 -1.03 12.57 2.54
CA VAL A 114 -1.89 12.12 1.44
C VAL A 114 -3.34 12.44 1.78
N ARG A 115 -4.03 13.09 0.85
CA ARG A 115 -5.46 13.36 1.02
C ARG A 115 -6.23 12.04 0.99
N PRO A 116 -7.23 11.87 1.89
CA PRO A 116 -7.99 10.62 1.92
C PRO A 116 -8.58 10.20 0.57
N ALA A 117 -9.20 11.14 -0.16
CA ALA A 117 -9.78 10.82 -1.46
C ALA A 117 -8.73 10.37 -2.47
N GLU A 118 -7.54 10.99 -2.45
CA GLU A 118 -6.43 10.62 -3.33
C GLU A 118 -5.92 9.21 -3.02
N MET A 119 -5.78 8.88 -1.74
CA MET A 119 -5.34 7.55 -1.33
C MET A 119 -6.35 6.48 -1.77
N VAL A 120 -7.63 6.72 -1.52
CA VAL A 120 -8.68 5.78 -1.89
C VAL A 120 -8.77 5.62 -3.41
N LEU A 121 -8.71 6.73 -4.15
CA LEU A 121 -8.76 6.66 -5.61
C LEU A 121 -7.60 5.84 -6.17
N THR A 122 -6.39 6.10 -5.70
CA THR A 122 -5.19 5.37 -6.14
C THR A 122 -5.32 3.88 -5.85
N ALA A 123 -5.70 3.53 -4.62
CA ALA A 123 -5.87 2.14 -4.23
C ALA A 123 -6.99 1.46 -5.03
N ALA A 124 -8.12 2.15 -5.19
CA ALA A 124 -9.26 1.60 -5.92
C ALA A 124 -8.93 1.30 -7.37
N LEU A 125 -8.18 2.19 -8.03
CA LEU A 125 -7.79 1.96 -9.42
C LEU A 125 -6.87 0.74 -9.55
N LEU A 126 -5.94 0.58 -8.62
CA LEU A 126 -5.02 -0.55 -8.63
C LEU A 126 -5.71 -1.86 -8.25
N LEU A 127 -6.70 -1.80 -7.37
CA LEU A 127 -7.48 -2.98 -6.96
C LEU A 127 -8.56 -3.36 -7.97
N GLY A 128 -8.91 -2.45 -8.88
CA GLY A 128 -10.01 -2.68 -9.81
C GLY A 128 -11.39 -2.52 -9.16
N ASP A 129 -11.47 -1.75 -8.08
CA ASP A 129 -12.72 -1.47 -7.37
C ASP A 129 -13.38 -0.22 -7.96
N ALA A 130 -14.22 -0.42 -8.97
CA ALA A 130 -14.81 0.68 -9.73
C ALA A 130 -15.73 1.57 -8.88
N ASP A 131 -16.48 0.99 -7.96
CA ASP A 131 -17.38 1.77 -7.10
C ASP A 131 -16.62 2.68 -6.15
N ALA A 132 -15.57 2.17 -5.51
CA ALA A 132 -14.73 2.96 -4.63
C ALA A 132 -13.99 4.05 -5.43
N ALA A 133 -13.52 3.73 -6.63
CA ALA A 133 -12.84 4.70 -7.49
C ALA A 133 -13.77 5.86 -7.87
N ARG A 134 -15.02 5.55 -8.24
CA ARG A 134 -15.99 6.57 -8.62
C ARG A 134 -16.31 7.51 -7.45
N LYS A 135 -16.52 6.96 -6.26
CA LYS A 135 -16.79 7.77 -5.08
C LYS A 135 -15.60 8.65 -4.70
N ALA A 136 -14.40 8.09 -4.75
CA ALA A 136 -13.18 8.82 -4.40
C ALA A 136 -12.90 9.94 -5.40
N ALA A 137 -13.19 9.74 -6.67
CA ALA A 137 -12.98 10.74 -7.71
C ALA A 137 -13.75 12.03 -7.44
N GLU A 138 -14.95 11.93 -6.86
CA GLU A 138 -15.73 13.11 -6.46
C GLU A 138 -15.02 13.90 -5.37
N GLY A 139 -14.40 13.22 -4.41
CA GLY A 139 -13.63 13.86 -3.34
C GLY A 139 -12.36 14.55 -3.84
N VAL A 140 -11.74 14.00 -4.88
CA VAL A 140 -10.53 14.60 -5.46
C VAL A 140 -10.86 15.92 -6.17
N LYS A 141 -12.03 16.01 -6.78
CA LYS A 141 -12.47 17.21 -7.49
C LYS A 141 -12.81 18.38 -6.55
N ALA A 142 -13.13 18.08 -5.31
CA ALA A 142 -13.56 19.09 -4.33
C ALA A 142 -12.38 20.01 -3.86
#